data_fa6ae20ede100bc7e4d2555f424ae25b
#
_entry.id   fa6ae20ede100bc7e4d2555f424ae25b
#
_cell.length_a   1.000
_cell.length_b   1.000
_cell.length_c   1.000
_cell.angle_alpha   90.00
_cell.angle_beta   90.00
_cell.angle_gamma   90.00
#
_symmetry.space_group_name_H-M   'P 1'
#
loop_
_entity.id
_entity.type
_entity.pdbx_description
1 polymer ?
#
loop_
_entity_poly.entity_id
_entity_poly.type
_entity_poly.pdbx_seq_one_letter_code
_entity_poly.pdbx_strand_id
1 'polypeptide(L)'
;MFRILTEPIDPVALQRELADVQAGACVAFEGWVRNRNDGHPVLSLEYEAYAPLAVKEGTRILNEARGKFALVAVAAVHRVGHLNIGELAVWVSVTAEHRGAAFDACRYIIDEAKARVPIWKKEHYADGATVWINCASRGDHAGAQAPRQV
;
A
#
# COMPACT_ATOMS: atom_id res chain seq x y z
N MET A 1 6.27 -0.07 12.10
CA MET A 1 4.92 0.22 12.59
C MET A 1 3.95 0.27 11.42
N PHE A 2 2.75 -0.35 11.52
CA PHE A 2 1.69 -0.29 10.52
C PHE A 2 0.55 0.61 11.02
N ARG A 3 0.10 1.57 10.19
CA ARG A 3 -0.96 2.53 10.54
C ARG A 3 -2.04 2.59 9.47
N ILE A 4 -3.30 2.79 9.88
CA ILE A 4 -4.41 3.22 9.03
C ILE A 4 -4.71 4.68 9.37
N LEU A 5 -4.75 5.54 8.37
CA LEU A 5 -5.01 6.98 8.53
C LEU A 5 -6.23 7.41 7.72
N THR A 6 -6.96 8.40 8.21
CA THR A 6 -7.99 9.13 7.44
C THR A 6 -7.44 10.42 6.83
N GLU A 7 -6.38 10.96 7.43
CA GLU A 7 -5.70 12.19 7.00
C GLU A 7 -4.69 11.90 5.87
N PRO A 8 -4.31 12.91 5.09
CA PRO A 8 -3.25 12.78 4.10
C PRO A 8 -1.94 12.25 4.71
N ILE A 9 -1.29 11.35 3.98
CA ILE A 9 0.01 10.81 4.38
C ILE A 9 1.08 11.86 4.12
N ASP A 10 1.90 12.16 5.13
CA ASP A 10 3.12 12.98 4.97
C ASP A 10 4.35 12.05 4.92
N PRO A 11 4.84 11.70 3.71
CA PRO A 11 5.96 10.78 3.57
C PRO A 11 7.27 11.35 4.12
N VAL A 12 7.42 12.68 4.11
CA VAL A 12 8.64 13.32 4.63
C VAL A 12 8.72 13.22 6.14
N ALA A 13 7.62 13.49 6.84
CA ALA A 13 7.55 13.34 8.29
C ALA A 13 7.77 11.87 8.70
N LEU A 14 7.11 10.94 8.02
CA LEU A 14 7.23 9.50 8.30
C LEU A 14 8.64 8.97 8.03
N GLN A 15 9.31 9.44 6.98
CA GLN A 15 10.67 9.01 6.67
C GLN A 15 11.67 9.49 7.73
N ARG A 16 11.46 10.67 8.32
CA ARG A 16 12.29 11.16 9.42
C ARG A 16 12.19 10.27 10.67
N GLU A 17 11.02 9.65 10.92
CA GLU A 17 10.85 8.70 12.01
C GLU A 17 11.70 7.42 11.83
N LEU A 18 12.08 7.08 10.59
CA LEU A 18 12.89 5.89 10.27
C LEU A 18 14.37 6.18 10.12
N ALA A 19 14.79 7.43 10.23
CA ALA A 19 16.19 7.81 10.12
C ALA A 19 17.01 7.20 11.28
N ASP A 20 18.09 6.51 10.92
CA ASP A 20 19.00 5.87 11.87
C ASP A 20 20.43 5.91 11.32
N VAL A 21 21.40 6.16 12.18
CA VAL A 21 22.82 6.23 11.81
C VAL A 21 23.41 4.89 11.35
N GLN A 22 22.75 3.79 11.66
CA GLN A 22 23.15 2.45 11.21
C GLN A 22 22.65 2.14 9.80
N ALA A 23 21.74 2.94 9.24
CA ALA A 23 21.16 2.71 7.93
C ALA A 23 22.02 3.33 6.85
N GLY A 24 22.51 2.51 5.92
CA GLY A 24 23.18 2.93 4.68
C GLY A 24 22.23 3.05 3.50
N ALA A 25 21.00 2.55 3.62
CA ALA A 25 19.98 2.57 2.57
C ALA A 25 18.58 2.82 3.14
N CYS A 26 17.82 3.62 2.41
CA CYS A 26 16.38 3.81 2.63
C CYS A 26 15.64 3.62 1.31
N VAL A 27 14.64 2.75 1.29
CA VAL A 27 13.78 2.51 0.14
C VAL A 27 12.33 2.78 0.55
N ALA A 28 11.65 3.63 -0.20
CA ALA A 28 10.23 3.91 -0.01
C ALA A 28 9.44 3.55 -1.26
N PHE A 29 8.26 2.96 -1.05
CA PHE A 29 7.23 2.76 -2.05
C PHE A 29 6.06 3.69 -1.76
N GLU A 30 5.60 4.38 -2.78
CA GLU A 30 4.42 5.23 -2.75
C GLU A 30 3.40 4.74 -3.77
N GLY A 31 2.20 4.39 -3.29
CA GLY A 31 1.07 4.01 -4.14
C GLY A 31 0.09 5.17 -4.27
N TRP A 32 -0.06 5.69 -5.49
CA TRP A 32 -0.84 6.89 -5.78
C TRP A 32 -2.13 6.55 -6.51
N VAL A 33 -3.15 7.38 -6.36
CA VAL A 33 -4.42 7.24 -7.07
C VAL A 33 -4.24 7.66 -8.53
N ARG A 34 -4.43 6.71 -9.46
CA ARG A 34 -4.31 6.92 -10.90
C ARG A 34 -5.63 7.38 -11.50
N ASN A 35 -5.57 8.11 -12.62
CA ASN A 35 -6.74 8.55 -13.39
C ASN A 35 -7.29 7.48 -14.35
N ARG A 36 -6.76 6.26 -14.34
CA ARG A 36 -7.17 5.13 -15.22
C ARG A 36 -7.05 3.81 -14.48
N ASN A 37 -8.00 2.92 -14.77
CA ASN A 37 -7.89 1.51 -14.41
C ASN A 37 -8.45 0.66 -15.56
N ASP A 38 -7.68 -0.32 -16.03
CA ASP A 38 -8.03 -1.22 -17.15
C ASP A 38 -8.60 -0.47 -18.38
N GLY A 39 -8.00 0.69 -18.71
CA GLY A 39 -8.42 1.52 -19.84
C GLY A 39 -9.57 2.49 -19.57
N HIS A 40 -10.25 2.38 -18.43
CA HIS A 40 -11.38 3.24 -18.05
C HIS A 40 -10.92 4.46 -17.22
N PRO A 41 -11.43 5.68 -17.54
CA PRO A 41 -11.15 6.87 -16.75
C PRO A 41 -11.72 6.78 -15.34
N VAL A 42 -10.87 6.99 -14.33
CA VAL A 42 -11.22 7.04 -12.91
C VAL A 42 -11.22 8.49 -12.43
N LEU A 43 -12.23 8.89 -11.69
CA LEU A 43 -12.37 10.24 -11.11
C LEU A 43 -11.81 10.31 -9.70
N SER A 44 -12.05 9.29 -8.90
CA SER A 44 -11.60 9.20 -7.51
C SER A 44 -11.68 7.76 -7.01
N LEU A 45 -11.06 7.51 -5.86
CA LEU A 45 -11.18 6.26 -5.13
C LEU A 45 -11.75 6.51 -3.73
N GLU A 46 -12.37 5.48 -3.18
CA GLU A 46 -12.72 5.41 -1.78
C GLU A 46 -12.14 4.12 -1.20
N TYR A 47 -11.41 4.22 -0.11
CA TYR A 47 -10.87 3.07 0.59
C TYR A 47 -11.58 2.85 1.92
N GLU A 48 -11.91 1.60 2.21
CA GLU A 48 -12.42 1.15 3.49
C GLU A 48 -11.56 0.04 4.06
N ALA A 49 -11.43 0.01 5.39
CA ALA A 49 -10.73 -1.05 6.11
C ALA A 49 -11.41 -1.31 7.45
N TYR A 50 -11.40 -2.57 7.88
CA TYR A 50 -11.64 -2.87 9.28
C TYR A 50 -10.32 -2.65 10.04
N ALA A 51 -10.14 -1.44 10.55
CA ALA A 51 -8.87 -0.95 11.05
C ALA A 51 -8.19 -1.87 12.10
N PRO A 52 -8.89 -2.45 13.11
CA PRO A 52 -8.24 -3.33 14.08
C PRO A 52 -7.58 -4.55 13.44
N LEU A 53 -8.25 -5.19 12.48
CA LEU A 53 -7.71 -6.35 11.78
C LEU A 53 -6.63 -5.96 10.77
N ALA A 54 -6.81 -4.84 10.06
CA ALA A 54 -5.83 -4.32 9.11
C ALA A 54 -4.51 -3.97 9.80
N VAL A 55 -4.56 -3.30 10.96
CA VAL A 55 -3.38 -2.97 11.76
C VAL A 55 -2.70 -4.23 12.29
N LYS A 56 -3.48 -5.20 12.79
CA LYS A 56 -2.95 -6.48 13.29
C LYS A 56 -2.21 -7.23 12.20
N GLU A 57 -2.83 -7.40 11.04
CA GLU A 57 -2.21 -8.14 9.93
C GLU A 57 -1.03 -7.38 9.31
N GLY A 58 -1.16 -6.06 9.13
CA GLY A 58 -0.05 -5.23 8.68
C GLY A 58 1.16 -5.28 9.62
N THR A 59 0.93 -5.22 10.93
CA THR A 59 1.99 -5.37 11.92
C THR A 59 2.67 -6.74 11.84
N ARG A 60 1.90 -7.80 11.63
CA ARG A 60 2.43 -9.15 11.42
C ARG A 60 3.35 -9.22 10.20
N ILE A 61 2.93 -8.63 9.07
CA ILE A 61 3.75 -8.56 7.85
C ILE A 61 5.08 -7.84 8.11
N LEU A 62 5.05 -6.70 8.83
CA LEU A 62 6.29 -5.99 9.17
C LEU A 62 7.22 -6.80 10.06
N ASN A 63 6.67 -7.58 11.00
CA ASN A 63 7.45 -8.47 11.86
C ASN A 63 8.04 -9.64 11.06
N GLU A 64 7.30 -10.21 10.13
CA GLU A 64 7.79 -11.23 9.19
C GLU A 64 8.95 -10.69 8.34
N ALA A 65 8.83 -9.46 7.83
CA ALA A 65 9.90 -8.81 7.08
C ALA A 65 11.17 -8.62 7.93
N ARG A 66 11.03 -8.22 9.20
CA ARG A 66 12.17 -8.13 10.13
C ARG A 66 12.84 -9.48 10.38
N GLY A 67 12.08 -10.56 10.37
CA GLY A 67 12.62 -11.91 10.52
C GLY A 67 13.32 -12.45 9.27
N LYS A 68 12.93 -11.95 8.09
CA LYS A 68 13.45 -12.41 6.79
C LYS A 68 14.64 -11.61 6.28
N PHE A 69 14.69 -10.34 6.60
CA PHE A 69 15.66 -9.38 6.06
C PHE A 69 16.40 -8.65 7.19
N ALA A 70 17.66 -8.31 6.94
CA ALA A 70 18.46 -7.52 7.89
C ALA A 70 18.06 -6.04 7.78
N LEU A 71 17.07 -5.62 8.59
CA LEU A 71 16.48 -4.29 8.59
C LEU A 71 16.90 -3.49 9.82
N VAL A 72 17.06 -2.19 9.64
CA VAL A 72 17.23 -1.22 10.73
C VAL A 72 15.86 -0.75 11.21
N ALA A 73 15.02 -0.24 10.31
CA ALA A 73 13.67 0.16 10.63
C ALA A 73 12.70 -0.10 9.47
N VAL A 74 11.40 -0.18 9.79
CA VAL A 74 10.35 -0.40 8.80
C VAL A 74 9.04 0.19 9.28
N ALA A 75 8.31 0.83 8.38
CA ALA A 75 6.95 1.30 8.58
C ALA A 75 6.12 1.19 7.31
N ALA A 76 4.82 1.09 7.49
CA ALA A 76 3.84 1.16 6.42
C ALA A 76 2.59 1.90 6.90
N VAL A 77 1.99 2.67 6.00
CA VAL A 77 0.79 3.46 6.26
C VAL A 77 -0.15 3.30 5.09
N HIS A 78 -1.43 3.07 5.36
CA HIS A 78 -2.49 3.10 4.35
C HIS A 78 -3.54 4.14 4.74
N ARG A 79 -3.92 4.99 3.79
CA ARG A 79 -5.00 5.96 3.97
C ARG A 79 -6.33 5.34 3.56
N VAL A 80 -7.37 5.64 4.33
CA VAL A 80 -8.77 5.26 4.04
C VAL A 80 -9.63 6.50 3.90
N GLY A 81 -10.85 6.33 3.37
CA GLY A 81 -11.76 7.40 3.01
C GLY A 81 -11.63 7.78 1.53
N HIS A 82 -12.16 8.94 1.18
CA HIS A 82 -12.14 9.44 -0.18
C HIS A 82 -10.79 10.02 -0.57
N LEU A 83 -10.25 9.60 -1.73
CA LEU A 83 -9.00 10.08 -2.30
C LEU A 83 -9.23 10.55 -3.74
N ASN A 84 -8.69 11.73 -4.05
CA ASN A 84 -8.66 12.26 -5.41
C ASN A 84 -7.48 11.70 -6.20
N ILE A 85 -7.52 11.89 -7.51
CA ILE A 85 -6.42 11.54 -8.41
C ILE A 85 -5.14 12.24 -7.96
N GLY A 86 -4.03 11.48 -7.91
CA GLY A 86 -2.72 11.97 -7.49
C GLY A 86 -2.47 11.95 -5.98
N GLU A 87 -3.49 11.66 -5.16
CA GLU A 87 -3.27 11.53 -3.73
C GLU A 87 -2.59 10.20 -3.35
N LEU A 88 -1.81 10.25 -2.28
CA LEU A 88 -1.06 9.11 -1.76
C LEU A 88 -1.97 8.21 -0.94
N ALA A 89 -2.14 6.97 -1.39
CA ALA A 89 -3.01 5.98 -0.74
C ALA A 89 -2.24 5.04 0.20
N VAL A 90 -1.04 4.64 -0.16
CA VAL A 90 -0.21 3.73 0.61
C VAL A 90 1.26 4.14 0.55
N TRP A 91 1.92 4.06 1.68
CA TRP A 91 3.34 4.32 1.82
C TRP A 91 4.00 3.19 2.62
N VAL A 92 5.10 2.68 2.10
CA VAL A 92 5.94 1.67 2.77
C VAL A 92 7.36 2.16 2.73
N SER A 93 8.08 2.14 3.84
CA SER A 93 9.50 2.46 3.85
C SER A 93 10.29 1.54 4.74
N VAL A 94 11.49 1.26 4.28
CA VAL A 94 12.45 0.35 4.90
C VAL A 94 13.81 1.00 4.94
N THR A 95 14.45 0.96 6.10
CA THR A 95 15.87 1.29 6.24
C THR A 95 16.67 0.05 6.59
N ALA A 96 17.85 -0.10 5.97
CA ALA A 96 18.75 -1.21 6.16
C ALA A 96 20.20 -0.75 6.02
N GLU A 97 21.15 -1.54 6.50
CA GLU A 97 22.58 -1.27 6.31
C GLU A 97 22.93 -1.26 4.81
N HIS A 98 22.36 -2.19 4.02
CA HIS A 98 22.61 -2.34 2.60
C HIS A 98 21.35 -2.32 1.75
N ARG A 99 21.46 -1.77 0.52
CA ARG A 99 20.35 -1.57 -0.42
C ARG A 99 19.59 -2.86 -0.80
N GLY A 100 20.26 -4.00 -0.90
CA GLY A 100 19.64 -5.27 -1.28
C GLY A 100 18.51 -5.63 -0.33
N ALA A 101 18.80 -5.71 0.97
CA ALA A 101 17.79 -5.98 1.99
C ALA A 101 16.66 -4.94 2.00
N ALA A 102 16.96 -3.66 1.77
CA ALA A 102 15.97 -2.60 1.73
C ALA A 102 14.99 -2.76 0.55
N PHE A 103 15.48 -3.03 -0.67
CA PHE A 103 14.64 -3.27 -1.83
C PHE A 103 13.78 -4.52 -1.69
N ASP A 104 14.39 -5.64 -1.27
CA ASP A 104 13.69 -6.92 -1.14
C ASP A 104 12.60 -6.85 -0.08
N ALA A 105 12.89 -6.25 1.06
CA ALA A 105 11.91 -6.07 2.14
C ALA A 105 10.78 -5.12 1.74
N CYS A 106 11.07 -4.00 1.07
CA CYS A 106 10.04 -3.06 0.63
C CYS A 106 9.07 -3.74 -0.34
N ARG A 107 9.58 -4.49 -1.34
CA ARG A 107 8.77 -5.30 -2.25
C ARG A 107 7.93 -6.33 -1.49
N TYR A 108 8.55 -7.11 -0.62
CA TYR A 108 7.86 -8.12 0.19
C TYR A 108 6.68 -7.51 0.95
N ILE A 109 6.91 -6.39 1.64
CA ILE A 109 5.89 -5.76 2.48
C ILE A 109 4.71 -5.27 1.65
N ILE A 110 4.94 -4.59 0.52
CA ILE A 110 3.82 -4.10 -0.30
C ILE A 110 3.05 -5.25 -0.94
N ASP A 111 3.72 -6.29 -1.41
CA ASP A 111 3.08 -7.46 -2.01
C ASP A 111 2.22 -8.21 -0.98
N GLU A 112 2.76 -8.47 0.21
CA GLU A 112 2.02 -9.13 1.30
C GLU A 112 0.88 -8.25 1.84
N ALA A 113 1.09 -6.93 1.95
CA ALA A 113 0.03 -6.01 2.37
C ALA A 113 -1.15 -6.03 1.39
N LYS A 114 -0.88 -5.99 0.09
CA LYS A 114 -1.92 -6.10 -0.94
C LYS A 114 -2.62 -7.45 -0.95
N ALA A 115 -1.91 -8.53 -0.62
CA ALA A 115 -2.49 -9.87 -0.60
C ALA A 115 -3.32 -10.18 0.65
N ARG A 116 -2.97 -9.58 1.81
CA ARG A 116 -3.45 -10.07 3.11
C ARG A 116 -4.20 -9.03 3.95
N VAL A 117 -3.85 -7.74 3.83
CA VAL A 117 -4.49 -6.71 4.66
C VAL A 117 -5.92 -6.47 4.16
N PRO A 118 -6.95 -6.56 5.03
CA PRO A 118 -8.34 -6.39 4.63
C PRO A 118 -8.69 -4.93 4.36
N ILE A 119 -8.40 -4.50 3.15
CA ILE A 119 -8.69 -3.18 2.61
C ILE A 119 -9.47 -3.36 1.31
N TRP A 120 -10.56 -2.62 1.17
CA TRP A 120 -11.41 -2.57 -0.02
C TRP A 120 -11.31 -1.19 -0.64
N LYS A 121 -11.34 -1.13 -1.97
CA LYS A 121 -11.43 0.12 -2.71
C LYS A 121 -12.69 0.15 -3.56
N LYS A 122 -13.30 1.31 -3.65
CA LYS A 122 -14.38 1.63 -4.57
C LYS A 122 -13.86 2.63 -5.58
N GLU A 123 -13.94 2.28 -6.84
CA GLU A 123 -13.56 3.15 -7.94
C GLU A 123 -14.78 3.91 -8.44
N HIS A 124 -14.65 5.22 -8.59
CA HIS A 124 -15.66 6.09 -9.19
C HIS A 124 -15.21 6.43 -10.61
N TYR A 125 -15.94 5.91 -11.60
CA TYR A 125 -15.62 6.08 -13.00
C TYR A 125 -16.31 7.28 -13.62
N ALA A 126 -15.76 7.82 -14.72
CA ALA A 126 -16.28 8.98 -15.41
C ALA A 126 -17.68 8.75 -16.04
N ASP A 127 -18.04 7.50 -16.33
CA ASP A 127 -19.35 7.09 -16.84
C ASP A 127 -20.43 6.95 -15.74
N GLY A 128 -20.09 7.24 -14.49
CA GLY A 128 -20.95 7.13 -13.33
C GLY A 128 -21.00 5.74 -12.69
N ALA A 129 -20.29 4.75 -13.26
CA ALA A 129 -20.17 3.43 -12.66
C ALA A 129 -19.34 3.48 -11.38
N THR A 130 -19.68 2.62 -10.42
CA THR A 130 -18.89 2.42 -9.20
C THR A 130 -18.70 0.92 -8.98
N VAL A 131 -17.48 0.51 -8.61
CA VAL A 131 -17.15 -0.90 -8.38
C VAL A 131 -16.34 -1.04 -7.10
N TRP A 132 -16.82 -1.92 -6.20
CA TRP A 132 -16.03 -2.34 -5.04
C TRP A 132 -15.05 -3.44 -5.41
N ILE A 133 -13.80 -3.27 -5.03
CA ILE A 133 -12.71 -4.21 -5.30
C ILE A 133 -12.02 -4.55 -3.99
N ASN A 134 -11.92 -5.83 -3.68
CA ASN A 134 -11.04 -6.27 -2.61
C ASN A 134 -9.58 -6.15 -3.07
N CYS A 135 -8.78 -5.36 -2.38
CA CYS A 135 -7.37 -5.17 -2.71
C CYS A 135 -6.56 -6.48 -2.61
N ALA A 136 -6.97 -7.41 -1.73
CA ALA A 136 -6.34 -8.72 -1.58
C ALA A 136 -6.60 -9.70 -2.73
N SER A 137 -7.59 -9.44 -3.60
CA SER A 137 -7.95 -10.37 -4.69
C SER A 137 -7.27 -10.08 -6.02
N ARG A 138 -6.50 -9.01 -6.14
CA ARG A 138 -5.71 -8.67 -7.34
C ARG A 138 -4.21 -8.79 -7.06
N GLY A 139 -3.68 -10.01 -7.18
CA GLY A 139 -2.25 -10.15 -7.41
C GLY A 139 -1.85 -9.50 -8.74
N ASP A 140 -0.64 -8.94 -8.84
CA ASP A 140 -0.07 -8.30 -10.03
C ASP A 140 0.19 -9.31 -11.17
N HIS A 141 -0.81 -10.09 -11.55
CA HIS A 141 -0.77 -10.91 -12.74
C HIS A 141 -1.69 -10.31 -13.81
N ALA A 142 -1.04 -9.70 -14.79
CA ALA A 142 -1.67 -9.31 -16.05
C ALA A 142 -2.53 -10.47 -16.58
N GLY A 143 -3.81 -10.17 -16.91
CA GLY A 143 -4.64 -11.01 -17.76
C GLY A 143 -5.63 -11.92 -17.07
N ALA A 144 -6.61 -11.38 -16.36
CA ALA A 144 -7.88 -12.05 -16.18
C ALA A 144 -8.99 -11.16 -16.80
N GLN A 145 -9.46 -11.60 -17.97
CA GLN A 145 -10.64 -11.05 -18.62
C GLN A 145 -11.84 -11.19 -17.68
N ALA A 146 -12.59 -10.11 -17.51
CA ALA A 146 -13.88 -10.14 -16.85
C ALA A 146 -14.82 -11.13 -17.57
N PRO A 147 -15.62 -11.93 -16.85
CA PRO A 147 -16.61 -12.78 -17.48
C PRO A 147 -17.66 -11.91 -18.17
N ARG A 148 -17.84 -12.12 -19.48
CA ARG A 148 -18.96 -11.54 -20.24
C ARG A 148 -20.24 -12.09 -19.63
N GLN A 149 -21.10 -11.20 -19.15
CA GLN A 149 -22.47 -11.57 -18.85
C GLN A 149 -23.19 -11.83 -20.18
N VAL A 150 -23.78 -13.03 -20.30
CA VAL A 150 -24.77 -13.42 -21.31
C VAL A 150 -26.14 -12.94 -20.87
#